data_8354c7a30496379b2f43e1683f644e7c
#
_entry.id   8354c7a30496379b2f43e1683f644e7c
#
_cell.length_a   1.000
_cell.length_b   1.000
_cell.length_c   1.000
_cell.angle_alpha   90.00
_cell.angle_beta   90.00
_cell.angle_gamma   90.00
#
_symmetry.space_group_name_H-M   'P 1'
#
loop_
_entity.id
_entity.type
_entity.pdbx_description
1 polymer ?
#
loop_
_entity_poly.entity_id
_entity_poly.type
_entity_poly.pdbx_seq_one_letter_code
_entity_poly.pdbx_strand_id
1 'polypeptide(L)'
;MTPQQPIAVLGGGSFGTAIANLLAENGHHVLLWMRDAEQAESIRALRQNPRYLKGVEILAQVEPTTDLSFTLDACELIFVALPSSALRQALQPFAAQLGGKMLVSTTKGIEADSFMLMSQILEQIAPQARIGVLSGPNLAREVAEHALTATVVASHDEALCRSVQHYLHGRTFRVYASSDRYGVELGGALKNVYAIMAGMAAALGMGENTRSMLITRALAEMTRFAVKLGANPMTFLGLAGVGDLIVTCTSPKSRNFQVGHALGEG
;
A
#
# COMPACT_ATOMS: atom_id res chain seq x y z
N MET A 1 19.39 -18.59 19.77
CA MET A 1 18.80 -17.53 18.93
C MET A 1 17.40 -17.31 19.46
N THR A 2 17.10 -16.14 20.00
CA THR A 2 15.70 -15.76 20.32
C THR A 2 14.88 -15.85 19.03
N PRO A 3 13.71 -16.50 19.03
CA PRO A 3 12.86 -16.53 17.86
C PRO A 3 12.55 -15.10 17.45
N GLN A 4 12.82 -14.78 16.18
CA GLN A 4 12.54 -13.46 15.63
C GLN A 4 11.02 -13.28 15.66
N GLN A 5 10.54 -12.18 16.24
CA GLN A 5 9.10 -11.89 16.29
C GLN A 5 8.52 -11.87 14.89
N PRO A 6 7.32 -12.42 14.66
CA PRO A 6 6.67 -12.39 13.37
C PRO A 6 6.28 -10.95 12.97
N ILE A 7 6.14 -10.73 11.68
CA ILE A 7 5.66 -9.46 11.12
C ILE A 7 4.21 -9.67 10.65
N ALA A 8 3.33 -8.74 10.99
CA ALA A 8 1.94 -8.81 10.54
C ALA A 8 1.74 -8.08 9.21
N VAL A 9 0.93 -8.68 8.33
CA VAL A 9 0.32 -8.02 7.19
C VAL A 9 -1.18 -8.18 7.29
N LEU A 10 -1.89 -7.07 7.49
CA LEU A 10 -3.34 -7.05 7.61
C LEU A 10 -3.96 -6.78 6.25
N GLY A 11 -4.54 -7.82 5.64
CA GLY A 11 -5.21 -7.76 4.35
C GLY A 11 -4.64 -8.72 3.32
N GLY A 12 -5.36 -9.80 3.02
CA GLY A 12 -5.03 -10.81 2.01
C GLY A 12 -5.36 -10.38 0.56
N GLY A 13 -5.36 -9.08 0.26
CA GLY A 13 -5.47 -8.55 -1.10
C GLY A 13 -4.18 -8.71 -1.91
N SER A 14 -4.18 -8.26 -3.17
CA SER A 14 -3.01 -8.41 -4.06
C SER A 14 -1.74 -7.83 -3.45
N PHE A 15 -1.79 -6.59 -2.95
CA PHE A 15 -0.60 -5.93 -2.43
C PHE A 15 -0.17 -6.48 -1.06
N GLY A 16 -1.12 -6.78 -0.16
CA GLY A 16 -0.78 -7.41 1.12
C GLY A 16 -0.13 -8.78 0.94
N THR A 17 -0.63 -9.60 0.00
CA THR A 17 0.00 -10.88 -0.34
C THR A 17 1.40 -10.71 -0.91
N ALA A 18 1.61 -9.71 -1.80
CA ALA A 18 2.94 -9.44 -2.36
C ALA A 18 3.94 -8.97 -1.29
N ILE A 19 3.52 -8.09 -0.36
CA ILE A 19 4.37 -7.64 0.77
C ILE A 19 4.67 -8.80 1.72
N ALA A 20 3.69 -9.66 2.01
CA ALA A 20 3.91 -10.84 2.87
C ALA A 20 4.97 -11.77 2.26
N ASN A 21 4.89 -12.04 0.95
CA ASN A 21 5.90 -12.83 0.26
C ASN A 21 7.27 -12.18 0.29
N LEU A 22 7.37 -10.88 0.01
CA LEU A 22 8.62 -10.15 0.03
C LEU A 22 9.30 -10.20 1.41
N LEU A 23 8.54 -10.07 2.49
CA LEU A 23 9.05 -10.23 3.86
C LEU A 23 9.55 -11.67 4.10
N ALA A 24 8.81 -12.66 3.60
CA ALA A 24 9.18 -14.07 3.72
C ALA A 24 10.45 -14.41 2.92
N GLU A 25 10.63 -13.84 1.73
CA GLU A 25 11.85 -13.94 0.91
C GLU A 25 13.07 -13.37 1.63
N ASN A 26 12.88 -12.34 2.43
CA ASN A 26 13.93 -11.77 3.29
C ASN A 26 14.16 -12.56 4.59
N GLY A 27 13.52 -13.73 4.72
CA GLY A 27 13.73 -14.68 5.82
C GLY A 27 12.86 -14.45 7.05
N HIS A 28 11.80 -13.64 6.97
CA HIS A 28 10.93 -13.33 8.09
C HIS A 28 9.70 -14.26 8.14
N HIS A 29 9.26 -14.60 9.36
CA HIS A 29 7.95 -15.22 9.58
C HIS A 29 6.86 -14.14 9.51
N VAL A 30 5.80 -14.40 8.74
CA VAL A 30 4.77 -13.41 8.45
C VAL A 30 3.39 -13.97 8.78
N LEU A 31 2.64 -13.28 9.62
CA LEU A 31 1.22 -13.52 9.84
C LEU A 31 0.41 -12.68 8.83
N LEU A 32 -0.17 -13.36 7.84
CA LEU A 32 -1.02 -12.71 6.83
C LEU A 32 -2.48 -12.82 7.27
N TRP A 33 -2.97 -11.78 7.92
CA TRP A 33 -4.36 -11.76 8.37
C TRP A 33 -5.33 -11.38 7.24
N MET A 34 -6.46 -12.06 7.21
CA MET A 34 -7.59 -11.76 6.34
C MET A 34 -8.91 -12.12 7.02
N ARG A 35 -9.97 -11.42 6.65
CA ARG A 35 -11.30 -11.65 7.22
C ARG A 35 -11.95 -12.95 6.71
N ASP A 36 -11.65 -13.32 5.47
CA ASP A 36 -12.27 -14.42 4.74
C ASP A 36 -11.55 -15.74 5.08
N ALA A 37 -12.25 -16.62 5.79
CA ALA A 37 -11.73 -17.92 6.23
C ALA A 37 -11.47 -18.88 5.04
N GLU A 38 -12.33 -18.84 4.02
CA GLU A 38 -12.15 -19.67 2.82
C GLU A 38 -10.89 -19.25 2.04
N GLN A 39 -10.63 -17.94 1.96
CA GLN A 39 -9.40 -17.43 1.39
C GLN A 39 -8.17 -17.87 2.19
N ALA A 40 -8.22 -17.78 3.52
CA ALA A 40 -7.12 -18.20 4.39
C ALA A 40 -6.82 -19.70 4.20
N GLU A 41 -7.84 -20.54 4.16
CA GLU A 41 -7.70 -21.99 3.94
C GLU A 41 -7.19 -22.30 2.53
N SER A 42 -7.69 -21.60 1.53
CA SER A 42 -7.21 -21.74 0.14
C SER A 42 -5.71 -21.42 0.04
N ILE A 43 -5.25 -20.35 0.69
CA ILE A 43 -3.82 -20.00 0.72
C ILE A 43 -3.01 -21.07 1.47
N ARG A 44 -3.53 -21.60 2.58
CA ARG A 44 -2.86 -22.65 3.37
C ARG A 44 -2.70 -23.93 2.56
N ALA A 45 -3.76 -24.36 1.89
CA ALA A 45 -3.78 -25.61 1.12
C ALA A 45 -3.02 -25.52 -0.20
N LEU A 46 -3.19 -24.43 -0.95
CA LEU A 46 -2.67 -24.28 -2.31
C LEU A 46 -1.34 -23.54 -2.40
N ARG A 47 -0.93 -22.89 -1.31
CA ARG A 47 0.22 -21.95 -1.32
C ARG A 47 0.12 -20.93 -2.46
N GLN A 48 -1.09 -20.46 -2.74
CA GLN A 48 -1.43 -19.43 -3.71
C GLN A 48 -2.62 -18.62 -3.23
N ASN A 49 -2.74 -17.38 -3.73
CA ASN A 49 -3.92 -16.55 -3.54
C ASN A 49 -4.69 -16.44 -4.88
N PRO A 50 -5.55 -17.42 -5.21
CA PRO A 50 -6.17 -17.48 -6.54
C PRO A 50 -7.12 -16.32 -6.81
N ARG A 51 -7.65 -15.69 -5.77
CA ARG A 51 -8.59 -14.56 -5.88
C ARG A 51 -7.89 -13.23 -6.23
N TYR A 52 -6.72 -12.97 -5.65
CA TYR A 52 -6.10 -11.65 -5.73
C TYR A 52 -4.71 -11.62 -6.38
N LEU A 53 -3.97 -12.74 -6.34
CA LEU A 53 -2.61 -12.82 -6.88
C LEU A 53 -2.36 -14.20 -7.51
N LYS A 54 -3.21 -14.55 -8.49
CA LYS A 54 -3.23 -15.85 -9.16
C LYS A 54 -1.88 -16.20 -9.78
N GLY A 55 -1.43 -17.45 -9.57
CA GLY A 55 -0.22 -17.99 -10.18
C GLY A 55 1.09 -17.57 -9.52
N VAL A 56 1.03 -16.85 -8.40
CA VAL A 56 2.19 -16.55 -7.55
C VAL A 56 2.22 -17.54 -6.40
N GLU A 57 3.35 -18.21 -6.21
CA GLU A 57 3.58 -19.07 -5.05
C GLU A 57 3.72 -18.24 -3.78
N ILE A 58 3.08 -18.68 -2.69
CA ILE A 58 3.20 -18.07 -1.37
C ILE A 58 4.15 -18.92 -0.53
N LEU A 59 5.23 -18.31 -0.06
CA LEU A 59 6.29 -18.99 0.68
C LEU A 59 5.80 -19.58 2.01
N ALA A 60 6.45 -20.65 2.46
CA ALA A 60 6.07 -21.37 3.67
C ALA A 60 6.07 -20.51 4.94
N GLN A 61 6.94 -19.48 4.98
CA GLN A 61 7.05 -18.53 6.08
C GLN A 61 5.82 -17.58 6.20
N VAL A 62 4.97 -17.51 5.19
CA VAL A 62 3.69 -16.77 5.25
C VAL A 62 2.62 -17.68 5.81
N GLU A 63 2.13 -17.34 6.99
CA GLU A 63 1.05 -18.04 7.69
C GLU A 63 -0.27 -17.27 7.54
N PRO A 64 -1.25 -17.78 6.77
CA PRO A 64 -2.55 -17.15 6.65
C PRO A 64 -3.36 -17.39 7.94
N THR A 65 -4.01 -16.33 8.43
CA THR A 65 -4.84 -16.38 9.65
C THR A 65 -6.05 -15.48 9.56
N THR A 66 -7.10 -15.82 10.30
CA THR A 66 -8.30 -14.99 10.49
C THR A 66 -8.41 -14.41 11.91
N ASP A 67 -7.50 -14.78 12.80
CA ASP A 67 -7.46 -14.28 14.18
C ASP A 67 -6.67 -12.96 14.23
N LEU A 68 -7.39 -11.84 14.24
CA LEU A 68 -6.79 -10.51 14.30
C LEU A 68 -6.17 -10.26 15.67
N SER A 69 -6.84 -10.67 16.75
CA SER A 69 -6.35 -10.44 18.11
C SER A 69 -5.00 -11.11 18.33
N PHE A 70 -4.90 -12.40 18.01
CA PHE A 70 -3.64 -13.14 18.04
C PHE A 70 -2.56 -12.47 17.19
N THR A 71 -2.91 -12.05 15.95
CA THR A 71 -1.95 -11.41 15.05
C THR A 71 -1.41 -10.12 15.63
N LEU A 72 -2.26 -9.31 16.23
CA LEU A 72 -1.85 -8.04 16.85
C LEU A 72 -0.99 -8.28 18.10
N ASP A 73 -1.31 -9.26 18.92
CA ASP A 73 -0.54 -9.56 20.14
C ASP A 73 0.86 -10.11 19.80
N ALA A 74 0.98 -10.92 18.76
CA ALA A 74 2.23 -11.56 18.37
C ALA A 74 3.24 -10.63 17.67
N CYS A 75 2.80 -9.51 17.09
CA CYS A 75 3.62 -8.70 16.18
C CYS A 75 3.83 -7.26 16.68
N GLU A 76 5.07 -6.76 16.55
CA GLU A 76 5.41 -5.36 16.83
C GLU A 76 5.36 -4.48 15.58
N LEU A 77 5.68 -5.04 14.41
CA LEU A 77 5.59 -4.37 13.12
C LEU A 77 4.39 -4.91 12.34
N ILE A 78 3.51 -4.01 11.92
CA ILE A 78 2.23 -4.32 11.28
C ILE A 78 2.08 -3.50 10.01
N PHE A 79 2.03 -4.17 8.86
CA PHE A 79 1.66 -3.56 7.59
C PHE A 79 0.14 -3.61 7.42
N VAL A 80 -0.48 -2.45 7.25
CA VAL A 80 -1.93 -2.32 7.07
C VAL A 80 -2.24 -2.17 5.59
N ALA A 81 -2.75 -3.25 4.97
CA ALA A 81 -3.10 -3.34 3.54
C ALA A 81 -4.63 -3.55 3.34
N LEU A 82 -5.42 -2.98 4.23
CA LEU A 82 -6.88 -3.02 4.20
C LEU A 82 -7.45 -2.01 3.20
N PRO A 83 -8.65 -2.24 2.65
CA PRO A 83 -9.37 -1.20 1.92
C PRO A 83 -9.60 0.03 2.81
N SER A 84 -9.51 1.24 2.25
CA SER A 84 -9.72 2.49 3.01
C SER A 84 -11.08 2.56 3.72
N SER A 85 -12.12 2.04 3.07
CA SER A 85 -13.48 1.96 3.64
C SER A 85 -13.63 0.97 4.82
N ALA A 86 -12.69 0.05 5.01
CA ALA A 86 -12.76 -0.99 6.04
C ALA A 86 -11.75 -0.78 7.19
N LEU A 87 -10.75 0.07 7.01
CA LEU A 87 -9.62 0.21 7.94
C LEU A 87 -10.09 0.58 9.35
N ARG A 88 -10.88 1.64 9.49
CA ARG A 88 -11.38 2.09 10.79
C ARG A 88 -12.22 1.01 11.48
N GLN A 89 -13.21 0.48 10.78
CA GLN A 89 -14.10 -0.55 11.33
C GLN A 89 -13.35 -1.80 11.78
N ALA A 90 -12.31 -2.20 11.04
CA ALA A 90 -11.52 -3.38 11.36
C ALA A 90 -10.62 -3.19 12.58
N LEU A 91 -10.02 -2.00 12.75
CA LEU A 91 -8.99 -1.77 13.76
C LEU A 91 -9.49 -1.08 15.04
N GLN A 92 -10.57 -0.30 14.98
CA GLN A 92 -11.12 0.40 16.14
C GLN A 92 -11.41 -0.49 17.35
N PRO A 93 -11.95 -1.73 17.20
CA PRO A 93 -12.19 -2.62 18.33
C PRO A 93 -10.91 -3.10 19.05
N PHE A 94 -9.78 -2.99 18.37
CA PHE A 94 -8.45 -3.46 18.82
C PHE A 94 -7.50 -2.34 19.21
N ALA A 95 -8.01 -1.12 19.44
CA ALA A 95 -7.21 0.06 19.74
C ALA A 95 -6.19 -0.15 20.89
N ALA A 96 -6.59 -0.87 21.94
CA ALA A 96 -5.72 -1.16 23.07
C ALA A 96 -4.50 -2.04 22.71
N GLN A 97 -4.66 -2.97 21.74
CA GLN A 97 -3.59 -3.86 21.31
C GLN A 97 -2.60 -3.20 20.32
N LEU A 98 -2.96 -2.03 19.78
CA LEU A 98 -2.15 -1.30 18.80
C LEU A 98 -1.18 -0.30 19.45
N GLY A 99 -1.37 0.04 20.72
CA GLY A 99 -0.53 0.99 21.44
C GLY A 99 0.95 0.61 21.45
N GLY A 100 1.85 1.55 21.14
CA GLY A 100 3.31 1.34 21.10
C GLY A 100 3.86 0.63 19.87
N LYS A 101 3.02 -0.01 19.06
CA LYS A 101 3.43 -0.79 17.88
C LYS A 101 3.79 0.11 16.68
N MET A 102 4.51 -0.45 15.74
CA MET A 102 4.80 0.17 14.44
C MET A 102 3.70 -0.21 13.43
N LEU A 103 2.91 0.77 13.01
CA LEU A 103 1.84 0.59 12.04
C LEU A 103 2.21 1.28 10.73
N VAL A 104 2.34 0.51 9.65
CA VAL A 104 2.71 1.02 8.33
C VAL A 104 1.53 0.87 7.37
N SER A 105 0.83 1.97 7.09
CA SER A 105 -0.24 1.96 6.10
C SER A 105 0.31 1.80 4.69
N THR A 106 -0.21 0.83 3.96
CA THR A 106 0.02 0.67 2.51
C THR A 106 -1.23 1.00 1.71
N THR A 107 -2.30 1.41 2.41
CA THR A 107 -3.62 1.71 1.85
C THR A 107 -3.61 3.08 1.18
N LYS A 108 -4.06 3.12 -0.06
CA LYS A 108 -4.15 4.34 -0.85
C LYS A 108 -5.61 4.79 -0.92
N GLY A 109 -5.95 5.84 -0.19
CA GLY A 109 -7.31 6.36 -0.17
C GLY A 109 -7.54 7.37 0.94
N ILE A 110 -8.76 7.90 0.95
CA ILE A 110 -9.28 8.88 1.90
C ILE A 110 -10.59 8.31 2.45
N GLU A 111 -10.85 8.45 3.74
CA GLU A 111 -12.13 8.06 4.34
C GLU A 111 -13.24 8.99 3.85
N ALA A 112 -14.35 8.43 3.38
CA ALA A 112 -15.39 9.21 2.69
C ALA A 112 -16.06 10.25 3.60
N ASP A 113 -16.34 9.90 4.85
CA ASP A 113 -17.13 10.74 5.76
C ASP A 113 -16.30 11.82 6.45
N SER A 114 -15.06 11.48 6.82
CA SER A 114 -14.17 12.38 7.58
C SER A 114 -13.13 13.11 6.72
N PHE A 115 -12.94 12.67 5.47
CA PHE A 115 -11.86 13.09 4.58
C PHE A 115 -10.46 12.86 5.14
N MET A 116 -10.31 12.00 6.14
CA MET A 116 -9.03 11.67 6.77
C MET A 116 -8.23 10.70 5.92
N LEU A 117 -6.92 10.89 5.92
CA LEU A 117 -5.95 9.93 5.42
C LEU A 117 -5.86 8.72 6.38
N MET A 118 -5.41 7.59 5.87
CA MET A 118 -5.32 6.35 6.66
C MET A 118 -4.38 6.49 7.87
N SER A 119 -3.28 7.21 7.72
CA SER A 119 -2.36 7.49 8.83
C SER A 119 -3.02 8.31 9.93
N GLN A 120 -3.87 9.27 9.60
CA GLN A 120 -4.63 10.06 10.57
C GLN A 120 -5.66 9.21 11.30
N ILE A 121 -6.30 8.28 10.60
CA ILE A 121 -7.22 7.31 11.22
C ILE A 121 -6.47 6.41 12.21
N LEU A 122 -5.29 5.91 11.82
CA LEU A 122 -4.45 5.10 12.71
C LEU A 122 -4.00 5.88 13.94
N GLU A 123 -3.66 7.17 13.80
CA GLU A 123 -3.35 8.06 14.95
C GLU A 123 -4.53 8.26 15.89
N GLN A 124 -5.76 8.37 15.35
CA GLN A 124 -6.96 8.45 16.19
C GLN A 124 -7.24 7.14 16.94
N ILE A 125 -7.07 6.00 16.28
CA ILE A 125 -7.32 4.67 16.88
C ILE A 125 -6.27 4.33 17.92
N ALA A 126 -5.01 4.60 17.61
CA ALA A 126 -3.85 4.23 18.44
C ALA A 126 -2.87 5.41 18.59
N PRO A 127 -3.18 6.40 19.44
CA PRO A 127 -2.36 7.61 19.57
C PRO A 127 -0.93 7.37 20.04
N GLN A 128 -0.66 6.23 20.66
CA GLN A 128 0.67 5.83 21.12
C GLN A 128 1.43 4.97 20.12
N ALA A 129 0.81 4.59 18.99
CA ALA A 129 1.46 3.82 17.96
C ALA A 129 2.43 4.70 17.15
N ARG A 130 3.44 4.08 16.60
CA ARG A 130 4.40 4.70 15.69
C ARG A 130 3.88 4.52 14.26
N ILE A 131 3.50 5.61 13.60
CA ILE A 131 2.78 5.55 12.34
C ILE A 131 3.70 5.87 11.16
N GLY A 132 3.69 5.00 10.16
CA GLY A 132 4.33 5.19 8.86
C GLY A 132 3.37 4.89 7.72
N VAL A 133 3.77 5.29 6.52
CA VAL A 133 3.08 4.97 5.27
C VAL A 133 4.06 4.45 4.25
N LEU A 134 3.63 3.53 3.38
CA LEU A 134 4.40 2.99 2.28
C LEU A 134 3.67 3.29 0.97
N SER A 135 4.30 4.05 0.08
CA SER A 135 3.72 4.43 -1.21
C SER A 135 4.79 4.57 -2.29
N GLY A 136 4.39 4.41 -3.55
CA GLY A 136 5.29 4.46 -4.70
C GLY A 136 4.77 3.64 -5.88
N PRO A 137 5.53 3.54 -6.99
CA PRO A 137 5.19 2.77 -8.17
C PRO A 137 5.38 1.26 -7.90
N ASN A 138 4.43 0.66 -7.19
CA ASN A 138 4.51 -0.71 -6.70
C ASN A 138 3.24 -1.51 -7.05
N LEU A 139 3.10 -1.85 -8.32
CA LEU A 139 2.06 -2.77 -8.79
C LEU A 139 2.29 -4.15 -8.18
N ALA A 140 1.30 -4.65 -7.43
CA ALA A 140 1.41 -5.89 -6.66
C ALA A 140 1.90 -7.09 -7.48
N ARG A 141 1.41 -7.21 -8.72
CA ARG A 141 1.80 -8.26 -9.64
C ARG A 141 3.28 -8.20 -10.01
N GLU A 142 3.80 -7.01 -10.27
CA GLU A 142 5.21 -6.81 -10.63
C GLU A 142 6.13 -7.03 -9.44
N VAL A 143 5.73 -6.60 -8.24
CA VAL A 143 6.47 -6.91 -7.00
C VAL A 143 6.57 -8.42 -6.81
N ALA A 144 5.47 -9.14 -6.95
CA ALA A 144 5.42 -10.58 -6.78
C ALA A 144 6.15 -11.37 -7.89
N GLU A 145 6.35 -10.78 -9.06
CA GLU A 145 7.12 -11.32 -10.18
C GLU A 145 8.59 -10.87 -10.16
N HIS A 146 9.05 -10.26 -9.06
CA HIS A 146 10.43 -9.78 -8.85
C HIS A 146 10.90 -8.73 -9.87
N ALA A 147 9.97 -7.97 -10.47
CA ALA A 147 10.36 -6.81 -11.25
C ALA A 147 11.06 -5.77 -10.37
N LEU A 148 12.09 -5.12 -10.88
CA LEU A 148 12.82 -4.09 -10.15
C LEU A 148 11.87 -2.96 -9.75
N THR A 149 11.67 -2.80 -8.46
CA THR A 149 10.69 -1.89 -7.87
C THR A 149 11.34 -1.02 -6.80
N ALA A 150 10.94 0.23 -6.73
CA ALA A 150 11.31 1.13 -5.65
C ALA A 150 10.08 1.79 -5.04
N THR A 151 10.08 1.91 -3.71
CA THR A 151 9.00 2.50 -2.93
C THR A 151 9.54 3.50 -1.92
N VAL A 152 8.65 4.25 -1.27
CA VAL A 152 8.98 5.18 -0.19
C VAL A 152 8.24 4.76 1.07
N VAL A 153 8.98 4.63 2.18
CA VAL A 153 8.41 4.63 3.53
C VAL A 153 8.52 6.04 4.09
N ALA A 154 7.44 6.58 4.62
CA ALA A 154 7.45 7.91 5.21
C ALA A 154 6.88 7.90 6.62
N SER A 155 7.61 8.51 7.55
CA SER A 155 7.23 8.66 8.94
C SER A 155 8.01 9.82 9.59
N HIS A 156 7.44 10.44 10.61
CA HIS A 156 8.21 11.32 11.51
C HIS A 156 9.15 10.54 12.43
N ASP A 157 8.95 9.23 12.56
CA ASP A 157 9.81 8.31 13.31
C ASP A 157 10.83 7.67 12.36
N GLU A 158 12.08 8.15 12.42
CA GLU A 158 13.17 7.61 11.62
C GLU A 158 13.48 6.14 11.94
N ALA A 159 13.29 5.71 13.20
CA ALA A 159 13.58 4.32 13.56
C ALA A 159 12.55 3.37 12.93
N LEU A 160 11.28 3.79 12.79
CA LEU A 160 10.29 3.06 12.01
C LEU A 160 10.72 2.96 10.54
N CYS A 161 11.17 4.07 9.93
CA CYS A 161 11.66 4.05 8.54
C CYS A 161 12.82 3.09 8.37
N ARG A 162 13.81 3.11 9.27
CA ARG A 162 14.95 2.17 9.23
C ARG A 162 14.49 0.71 9.40
N SER A 163 13.53 0.44 10.28
CA SER A 163 12.97 -0.92 10.44
C SER A 163 12.31 -1.41 9.16
N VAL A 164 11.45 -0.60 8.54
CA VAL A 164 10.78 -0.95 7.28
C VAL A 164 11.79 -1.16 6.15
N GLN A 165 12.84 -0.30 6.06
CA GLN A 165 13.92 -0.50 5.11
C GLN A 165 14.64 -1.82 5.34
N HIS A 166 14.97 -2.15 6.59
CA HIS A 166 15.65 -3.41 6.95
C HIS A 166 14.84 -4.64 6.55
N TYR A 167 13.53 -4.63 6.82
CA TYR A 167 12.67 -5.79 6.58
C TYR A 167 12.28 -5.99 5.11
N LEU A 168 12.06 -4.90 4.37
CA LEU A 168 11.57 -4.97 2.99
C LEU A 168 12.66 -4.83 1.92
N HIS A 169 13.82 -4.25 2.26
CA HIS A 169 14.88 -4.04 1.25
C HIS A 169 15.44 -5.37 0.76
N GLY A 170 15.45 -5.57 -0.56
CA GLY A 170 15.92 -6.79 -1.20
C GLY A 170 16.57 -6.52 -2.55
N ARG A 171 16.91 -7.59 -3.27
CA ARG A 171 17.58 -7.50 -4.59
C ARG A 171 16.73 -6.78 -5.64
N THR A 172 15.41 -6.95 -5.58
CA THR A 172 14.48 -6.42 -6.56
C THR A 172 13.56 -5.32 -6.00
N PHE A 173 13.58 -5.11 -4.67
CA PHE A 173 12.72 -4.14 -4.01
C PHE A 173 13.54 -3.15 -3.15
N ARG A 174 13.55 -1.88 -3.57
CA ARG A 174 14.27 -0.82 -2.87
C ARG A 174 13.33 0.09 -2.09
N VAL A 175 13.67 0.36 -0.81
CA VAL A 175 12.88 1.23 0.05
C VAL A 175 13.65 2.50 0.37
N TYR A 176 13.12 3.65 -0.02
CA TYR A 176 13.63 4.98 0.34
C TYR A 176 12.85 5.52 1.54
N ALA A 177 13.50 6.31 2.38
CA ALA A 177 12.85 6.96 3.53
C ALA A 177 12.51 8.42 3.22
N SER A 178 11.42 8.91 3.82
CA SER A 178 10.99 10.31 3.78
C SER A 178 10.41 10.71 5.15
N SER A 179 10.57 11.97 5.53
CA SER A 179 9.87 12.56 6.70
C SER A 179 8.50 13.15 6.34
N ASP A 180 8.21 13.38 5.04
CA ASP A 180 6.94 13.92 4.56
C ASP A 180 5.89 12.81 4.42
N ARG A 181 5.41 12.30 5.57
CA ARG A 181 4.37 11.25 5.61
C ARG A 181 3.10 11.70 4.90
N TYR A 182 2.69 12.94 5.16
CA TYR A 182 1.46 13.51 4.61
C TYR A 182 1.50 13.60 3.08
N GLY A 183 2.58 14.15 2.52
CA GLY A 183 2.75 14.28 1.06
C GLY A 183 2.83 12.92 0.36
N VAL A 184 3.56 11.96 0.94
CA VAL A 184 3.68 10.60 0.38
C VAL A 184 2.34 9.87 0.35
N GLU A 185 1.54 9.99 1.40
CA GLU A 185 0.22 9.35 1.48
C GLU A 185 -0.79 10.03 0.56
N LEU A 186 -0.83 11.35 0.56
CA LEU A 186 -1.75 12.14 -0.25
C LEU A 186 -1.51 11.93 -1.75
N GLY A 187 -0.25 11.87 -2.19
CA GLY A 187 0.12 11.52 -3.56
C GLY A 187 -0.47 10.18 -4.00
N GLY A 188 -0.33 9.16 -3.16
CA GLY A 188 -0.90 7.83 -3.40
C GLY A 188 -2.43 7.80 -3.44
N ALA A 189 -3.11 8.66 -2.69
CA ALA A 189 -4.57 8.75 -2.68
C ALA A 189 -5.11 9.49 -3.91
N LEU A 190 -4.58 10.67 -4.21
CA LEU A 190 -5.07 11.56 -5.28
C LEU A 190 -4.87 10.99 -6.67
N LYS A 191 -3.76 10.29 -6.93
CA LYS A 191 -3.47 9.73 -8.25
C LYS A 191 -4.57 8.83 -8.83
N ASN A 192 -5.38 8.21 -7.96
CA ASN A 192 -6.41 7.26 -8.37
C ASN A 192 -7.49 7.91 -9.25
N VAL A 193 -7.84 9.16 -8.96
CA VAL A 193 -8.79 9.95 -9.79
C VAL A 193 -8.24 10.15 -11.19
N TYR A 194 -6.97 10.55 -11.29
CA TYR A 194 -6.31 10.80 -12.58
C TYR A 194 -6.08 9.51 -13.38
N ALA A 195 -5.88 8.38 -12.71
CA ALA A 195 -5.78 7.08 -13.36
C ALA A 195 -7.11 6.68 -14.03
N ILE A 196 -8.25 6.96 -13.40
CA ILE A 196 -9.58 6.76 -14.01
C ILE A 196 -9.71 7.65 -15.26
N MET A 197 -9.38 8.95 -15.15
CA MET A 197 -9.41 9.87 -16.27
C MET A 197 -8.51 9.41 -17.43
N ALA A 198 -7.31 8.93 -17.13
CA ALA A 198 -6.36 8.43 -18.13
C ALA A 198 -6.89 7.16 -18.83
N GLY A 199 -7.56 6.28 -18.09
CA GLY A 199 -8.22 5.10 -18.65
C GLY A 199 -9.36 5.48 -19.62
N MET A 200 -10.22 6.44 -19.23
CA MET A 200 -11.27 6.97 -20.10
C MET A 200 -10.69 7.58 -21.39
N ALA A 201 -9.65 8.41 -21.26
CA ALA A 201 -8.98 9.02 -22.40
C ALA A 201 -8.41 7.96 -23.37
N ALA A 202 -7.87 6.86 -22.83
CA ALA A 202 -7.36 5.75 -23.63
C ALA A 202 -8.48 5.03 -24.40
N ALA A 203 -9.60 4.73 -23.76
CA ALA A 203 -10.77 4.11 -24.38
C ALA A 203 -11.38 4.95 -25.49
N LEU A 204 -11.38 6.29 -25.31
CA LEU A 204 -11.84 7.26 -26.31
C LEU A 204 -10.83 7.47 -27.46
N GLY A 205 -9.76 6.69 -27.53
CA GLY A 205 -8.77 6.78 -28.60
C GLY A 205 -7.91 8.03 -28.57
N MET A 206 -7.83 8.74 -27.45
CA MET A 206 -6.99 9.93 -27.31
C MET A 206 -5.51 9.57 -27.42
N GLY A 207 -4.77 10.34 -28.24
CA GLY A 207 -3.37 10.07 -28.54
C GLY A 207 -2.41 10.33 -27.39
N GLU A 208 -1.13 9.96 -27.59
CA GLU A 208 -0.07 10.05 -26.58
C GLU A 208 0.14 11.48 -26.07
N ASN A 209 0.04 12.49 -26.94
CA ASN A 209 0.16 13.90 -26.53
C ASN A 209 -0.92 14.30 -25.52
N THR A 210 -2.17 13.88 -25.72
CA THR A 210 -3.27 14.13 -24.79
C THR A 210 -3.04 13.44 -23.45
N ARG A 211 -2.62 12.17 -23.47
CA ARG A 211 -2.33 11.42 -22.25
C ARG A 211 -1.15 12.03 -21.47
N SER A 212 -0.09 12.45 -22.16
CA SER A 212 1.05 13.14 -21.55
C SER A 212 0.65 14.49 -20.93
N MET A 213 -0.19 15.26 -21.64
CA MET A 213 -0.76 16.50 -21.12
C MET A 213 -1.59 16.26 -19.87
N LEU A 214 -2.47 15.26 -19.85
CA LEU A 214 -3.28 14.90 -18.68
C LEU A 214 -2.42 14.56 -17.47
N ILE A 215 -1.41 13.73 -17.63
CA ILE A 215 -0.49 13.34 -16.53
C ILE A 215 0.27 14.57 -16.01
N THR A 216 0.77 15.42 -16.90
CA THR A 216 1.49 16.65 -16.52
C THR A 216 0.59 17.61 -15.74
N ARG A 217 -0.64 17.80 -16.20
CA ARG A 217 -1.64 18.65 -15.52
C ARG A 217 -2.06 18.06 -14.18
N ALA A 218 -2.27 16.73 -14.13
CA ALA A 218 -2.58 16.01 -12.91
C ALA A 218 -1.49 16.22 -11.84
N LEU A 219 -0.22 16.04 -12.20
CA LEU A 219 0.90 16.25 -11.28
C LEU A 219 0.93 17.69 -10.74
N ALA A 220 0.76 18.69 -11.62
CA ALA A 220 0.76 20.09 -11.20
C ALA A 220 -0.43 20.42 -10.28
N GLU A 221 -1.59 19.84 -10.52
CA GLU A 221 -2.79 20.03 -9.70
C GLU A 221 -2.65 19.34 -8.34
N MET A 222 -2.23 18.06 -8.31
CA MET A 222 -1.95 17.34 -7.08
C MET A 222 -0.93 18.07 -6.22
N THR A 223 0.16 18.56 -6.80
CA THR A 223 1.21 19.28 -6.07
C THR A 223 0.65 20.56 -5.45
N ARG A 224 -0.08 21.38 -6.23
CA ARG A 224 -0.69 22.62 -5.69
C ARG A 224 -1.67 22.36 -4.57
N PHE A 225 -2.51 21.32 -4.72
CA PHE A 225 -3.47 20.94 -3.69
C PHE A 225 -2.76 20.49 -2.42
N ALA A 226 -1.78 19.59 -2.54
CA ALA A 226 -1.06 19.03 -1.41
C ALA A 226 -0.21 20.07 -0.67
N VAL A 227 0.44 20.99 -1.39
CA VAL A 227 1.23 22.08 -0.79
C VAL A 227 0.34 23.01 0.07
N LYS A 228 -0.90 23.29 -0.38
CA LYS A 228 -1.86 24.04 0.44
C LYS A 228 -2.23 23.33 1.74
N LEU A 229 -2.07 22.03 1.81
CA LEU A 229 -2.30 21.21 2.98
C LEU A 229 -1.02 20.92 3.78
N GLY A 230 0.11 21.55 3.42
CA GLY A 230 1.37 21.46 4.16
C GLY A 230 2.34 20.38 3.68
N ALA A 231 2.08 19.68 2.57
CA ALA A 231 3.01 18.71 2.01
C ALA A 231 4.22 19.38 1.34
N ASN A 232 5.35 18.68 1.32
CA ASN A 232 6.55 19.15 0.63
C ASN A 232 6.37 18.96 -0.90
N PRO A 233 6.50 20.03 -1.72
CA PRO A 233 6.37 19.92 -3.18
C PRO A 233 7.37 18.94 -3.82
N MET A 234 8.56 18.78 -3.24
CA MET A 234 9.59 17.85 -3.74
C MET A 234 9.16 16.39 -3.65
N THR A 235 8.27 16.04 -2.72
CA THR A 235 7.69 14.69 -2.62
C THR A 235 6.98 14.27 -3.90
N PHE A 236 6.34 15.24 -4.58
CA PHE A 236 5.60 14.98 -5.82
C PHE A 236 6.49 14.79 -7.06
N LEU A 237 7.74 15.20 -7.00
CA LEU A 237 8.76 14.91 -8.03
C LEU A 237 9.44 13.55 -7.83
N GLY A 238 9.16 12.87 -6.72
CA GLY A 238 9.72 11.58 -6.37
C GLY A 238 8.84 10.38 -6.73
N LEU A 239 9.24 9.21 -6.21
CA LEU A 239 8.56 7.92 -6.45
C LEU A 239 7.09 7.92 -6.01
N ALA A 240 6.77 8.49 -4.84
CA ALA A 240 5.41 8.52 -4.31
C ALA A 240 4.50 9.57 -5.00
N GLY A 241 5.07 10.48 -5.78
CA GLY A 241 4.37 11.46 -6.59
C GLY A 241 4.34 11.05 -8.07
N VAL A 242 5.22 11.65 -8.88
CA VAL A 242 5.27 11.45 -10.34
C VAL A 242 5.47 9.98 -10.72
N GLY A 243 6.30 9.23 -10.00
CA GLY A 243 6.55 7.83 -10.30
C GLY A 243 5.28 6.98 -10.20
N ASP A 244 4.56 7.12 -9.08
CA ASP A 244 3.32 6.37 -8.84
C ASP A 244 2.16 6.87 -9.73
N LEU A 245 2.13 8.15 -10.06
CA LEU A 245 1.16 8.72 -11.00
C LEU A 245 1.35 8.13 -12.41
N ILE A 246 2.59 8.16 -12.95
CA ILE A 246 2.88 7.65 -14.28
C ILE A 246 2.47 6.18 -14.39
N VAL A 247 2.99 5.30 -13.52
CA VAL A 247 2.71 3.87 -13.60
C VAL A 247 1.20 3.57 -13.48
N THR A 248 0.48 4.36 -12.67
CA THR A 248 -0.96 4.13 -12.47
C THR A 248 -1.80 4.63 -13.64
N CYS A 249 -1.38 5.72 -14.31
CA CYS A 249 -2.10 6.31 -15.46
C CYS A 249 -1.74 5.67 -16.81
N THR A 250 -0.64 4.91 -16.91
CA THR A 250 -0.20 4.32 -18.18
C THR A 250 -0.29 2.79 -18.23
N SER A 251 -0.33 2.14 -17.07
CA SER A 251 -0.33 0.67 -17.02
C SER A 251 -1.74 0.08 -17.13
N PRO A 252 -1.98 -0.85 -18.06
CA PRO A 252 -3.22 -1.61 -18.11
C PRO A 252 -3.40 -2.56 -16.90
N LYS A 253 -2.37 -2.78 -16.09
CA LYS A 253 -2.44 -3.52 -14.82
C LYS A 253 -3.03 -2.67 -13.67
N SER A 254 -3.16 -1.35 -13.84
CA SER A 254 -3.77 -0.46 -12.86
C SER A 254 -5.28 -0.66 -12.82
N ARG A 255 -5.82 -1.05 -11.66
CA ARG A 255 -7.28 -1.24 -11.47
C ARG A 255 -8.07 0.04 -11.76
N ASN A 256 -7.57 1.20 -11.34
CA ASN A 256 -8.23 2.47 -11.59
C ASN A 256 -8.20 2.85 -13.07
N PHE A 257 -7.11 2.57 -13.77
CA PHE A 257 -7.03 2.72 -15.22
C PHE A 257 -8.05 1.82 -15.93
N GLN A 258 -8.14 0.54 -15.52
CA GLN A 258 -9.11 -0.42 -16.08
C GLN A 258 -10.57 0.04 -15.86
N VAL A 259 -10.90 0.55 -14.67
CA VAL A 259 -12.24 1.12 -14.39
C VAL A 259 -12.50 2.30 -15.33
N GLY A 260 -11.55 3.22 -15.47
CA GLY A 260 -11.67 4.35 -16.37
C GLY A 260 -11.83 3.91 -17.82
N HIS A 261 -11.06 2.92 -18.26
CA HIS A 261 -11.17 2.37 -19.63
C HIS A 261 -12.56 1.79 -19.89
N ALA A 262 -13.07 0.95 -18.99
CA ALA A 262 -14.42 0.40 -19.11
C ALA A 262 -15.50 1.49 -19.13
N LEU A 263 -15.37 2.56 -18.32
CA LEU A 263 -16.27 3.71 -18.36
C LEU A 263 -16.20 4.49 -19.67
N GLY A 264 -15.06 4.49 -20.35
CA GLY A 264 -14.89 5.16 -21.63
C GLY A 264 -15.42 4.37 -22.83
N GLU A 265 -15.57 3.04 -22.65
CA GLU A 265 -16.17 2.16 -23.67
C GLU A 265 -17.72 2.15 -23.63
N GLY A 266 -18.34 2.63 -22.56
CA GLY A 266 -19.79 2.69 -22.31
C GLY A 266 -20.21 1.66 -21.29
#